data_ec281c38c66d2cd924abf60dca6619e4
#
_entry.id   ec281c38c66d2cd924abf60dca6619e4
#
_cell.length_a   1.000
_cell.length_b   1.000
_cell.length_c   1.000
_cell.angle_alpha   90.00
_cell.angle_beta   90.00
_cell.angle_gamma   90.00
#
_symmetry.space_group_name_H-M   'P 1'
#
loop_
_entity.id
_entity.type
_entity.pdbx_description
1 polymer ?
#
loop_
_entity_poly.entity_id
_entity_poly.type
_entity_poly.pdbx_seq_one_letter_code
_entity_poly.pdbx_strand_id
1 'polypeptide(L)'
;MNIRYYFTDFIKGIKNLYRWFPIIWKDRDWDSYFIFEILIFKLKNTAKYNDSINFHTNAKRDSQRMMTCVRLIERIEEDYYSTEWLDYETAKFEIVDLENKLYKTRKIISTENYNSYFAKHKLAYKKVLSGKIVKYGNDKNDRIAMTIGDYKHEQARRLLFAMMEKHIEGWWV
;
A
#
# COMPACT_ATOMS: atom_id res chain seq x y z
N MET A 1 4.65 -40.54 -27.02
CA MET A 1 3.97 -39.38 -26.40
C MET A 1 3.32 -39.83 -25.09
N ASN A 2 3.70 -39.26 -23.93
CA ASN A 2 3.38 -39.88 -22.63
C ASN A 2 2.01 -39.31 -22.13
N ILE A 3 0.93 -40.07 -22.30
CA ILE A 3 -0.45 -39.74 -21.92
C ILE A 3 -0.56 -39.29 -20.44
N ARG A 4 0.26 -39.87 -19.57
CA ARG A 4 0.35 -39.50 -18.15
C ARG A 4 0.73 -38.01 -17.94
N TYR A 5 1.61 -37.49 -18.79
CA TYR A 5 2.05 -36.10 -18.71
C TYR A 5 0.88 -35.13 -19.00
N TYR A 6 0.15 -35.38 -20.07
CA TYR A 6 -1.02 -34.55 -20.43
C TYR A 6 -2.12 -34.57 -19.38
N PHE A 7 -2.38 -35.73 -18.79
CA PHE A 7 -3.37 -35.84 -17.71
C PHE A 7 -2.93 -35.08 -16.45
N THR A 8 -1.65 -35.15 -16.09
CA THR A 8 -1.10 -34.41 -14.95
C THR A 8 -1.16 -32.89 -15.16
N ASP A 9 -0.84 -32.44 -16.38
CA ASP A 9 -0.90 -31.02 -16.72
C ASP A 9 -2.34 -30.50 -16.77
N PHE A 10 -3.29 -31.30 -17.27
CA PHE A 10 -4.69 -30.99 -17.23
C PHE A 10 -5.20 -30.77 -15.80
N ILE A 11 -4.87 -31.69 -14.87
CA ILE A 11 -5.24 -31.54 -13.45
C ILE A 11 -4.60 -30.30 -12.83
N LYS A 12 -3.34 -30.00 -13.15
CA LYS A 12 -2.66 -28.75 -12.69
C LYS A 12 -3.39 -27.52 -13.24
N GLY A 13 -3.80 -27.55 -14.52
CA GLY A 13 -4.57 -26.48 -15.15
C GLY A 13 -5.88 -26.23 -14.43
N ILE A 14 -6.66 -27.28 -14.14
CA ILE A 14 -7.94 -27.16 -13.39
C ILE A 14 -7.70 -26.59 -11.99
N LYS A 15 -6.67 -27.06 -11.27
CA LYS A 15 -6.32 -26.51 -9.94
C LYS A 15 -5.94 -25.03 -10.01
N ASN A 16 -5.20 -24.64 -11.04
CA ASN A 16 -4.85 -23.23 -11.26
C ASN A 16 -6.07 -22.39 -11.58
N LEU A 17 -6.95 -22.86 -12.47
CA LEU A 17 -8.21 -22.18 -12.81
C LEU A 17 -9.06 -21.93 -11.54
N TYR A 18 -9.25 -22.96 -10.71
CA TYR A 18 -10.00 -22.83 -9.45
C TYR A 18 -9.35 -21.79 -8.50
N ARG A 19 -8.01 -21.79 -8.41
CA ARG A 19 -7.27 -20.87 -7.55
C ARG A 19 -7.36 -19.41 -8.02
N TRP A 20 -7.33 -19.18 -9.34
CA TRP A 20 -7.38 -17.85 -9.94
C TRP A 20 -8.80 -17.32 -10.09
N PHE A 21 -9.79 -18.19 -10.12
CA PHE A 21 -11.19 -17.85 -10.37
C PHE A 21 -11.71 -16.69 -9.49
N PRO A 22 -11.48 -16.65 -8.16
CA PRO A 22 -11.99 -15.56 -7.32
C PRO A 22 -11.43 -14.17 -7.68
N ILE A 23 -10.22 -14.14 -8.25
CA ILE A 23 -9.58 -12.90 -8.67
C ILE A 23 -10.14 -12.49 -10.03
N ILE A 24 -10.09 -13.38 -11.01
CA ILE A 24 -10.57 -13.11 -12.36
C ILE A 24 -12.06 -12.76 -12.38
N TRP A 25 -12.87 -13.39 -11.51
CA TRP A 25 -14.31 -13.10 -11.40
C TRP A 25 -14.61 -11.66 -11.00
N LYS A 26 -13.73 -11.02 -10.24
CA LYS A 26 -13.89 -9.64 -9.77
C LYS A 26 -13.26 -8.63 -10.73
N ASP A 27 -12.48 -9.07 -11.70
CA ASP A 27 -11.75 -8.20 -12.60
C ASP A 27 -12.68 -7.24 -13.36
N ARG A 28 -12.23 -6.01 -13.52
CA ARG A 28 -12.91 -4.95 -14.26
C ARG A 28 -11.86 -4.22 -15.11
N ASP A 29 -12.01 -4.25 -16.40
CA ASP A 29 -11.06 -3.70 -17.37
C ASP A 29 -10.72 -2.21 -17.16
N TRP A 30 -11.58 -1.48 -16.47
CA TRP A 30 -11.40 -0.06 -16.19
C TRP A 30 -10.73 0.21 -14.83
N ASP A 31 -10.50 -0.81 -14.00
CA ASP A 31 -9.96 -0.64 -12.64
C ASP A 31 -8.50 -1.10 -12.55
N SER A 32 -7.59 -0.13 -12.51
CA SER A 32 -6.14 -0.39 -12.35
C SER A 32 -5.78 -1.07 -11.01
N TYR A 33 -6.65 -1.03 -10.01
CA TYR A 33 -6.52 -1.73 -8.73
C TYR A 33 -6.34 -3.25 -8.95
N PHE A 34 -6.98 -3.81 -9.96
CA PHE A 34 -6.90 -5.23 -10.27
C PHE A 34 -5.48 -5.73 -10.62
N ILE A 35 -4.65 -4.87 -11.19
CA ILE A 35 -3.25 -5.19 -11.48
C ILE A 35 -2.51 -5.51 -10.17
N PHE A 36 -2.77 -4.76 -9.12
CA PHE A 36 -2.17 -4.99 -7.81
C PHE A 36 -2.72 -6.24 -7.12
N GLU A 37 -4.01 -6.53 -7.21
CA GLU A 37 -4.61 -7.76 -6.69
C GLU A 37 -3.99 -9.02 -7.32
N ILE A 38 -3.84 -9.03 -8.65
CA ILE A 38 -3.16 -10.11 -9.37
C ILE A 38 -1.72 -10.26 -8.89
N LEU A 39 -1.02 -9.14 -8.73
CA LEU A 39 0.37 -9.12 -8.31
C LEU A 39 0.52 -9.62 -6.87
N ILE A 40 -0.30 -9.15 -5.93
CA ILE A 40 -0.36 -9.62 -4.55
C ILE A 40 -0.55 -11.14 -4.50
N PHE A 41 -1.55 -11.64 -5.22
CA PHE A 41 -1.85 -13.06 -5.25
C PHE A 41 -0.67 -13.88 -5.78
N LYS A 42 -0.06 -13.44 -6.87
CA LYS A 42 1.08 -14.16 -7.46
C LYS A 42 2.29 -14.12 -6.54
N LEU A 43 2.64 -12.97 -5.98
CA LEU A 43 3.77 -12.82 -5.06
C LEU A 43 3.58 -13.65 -3.78
N LYS A 44 2.40 -13.64 -3.16
CA LYS A 44 2.10 -14.46 -1.97
C LYS A 44 2.26 -15.96 -2.26
N ASN A 45 1.75 -16.43 -3.39
CA ASN A 45 1.86 -17.84 -3.76
C ASN A 45 3.31 -18.26 -4.06
N THR A 46 4.06 -17.42 -4.78
CA THR A 46 5.47 -17.71 -5.11
C THR A 46 6.34 -17.64 -3.85
N ALA A 47 6.13 -16.65 -2.97
CA ALA A 47 6.84 -16.56 -1.69
C ALA A 47 6.61 -17.80 -0.82
N LYS A 48 5.36 -18.26 -0.72
CA LYS A 48 5.02 -19.51 0.00
C LYS A 48 5.69 -20.73 -0.62
N TYR A 49 5.71 -20.83 -1.93
CA TYR A 49 6.37 -21.92 -2.64
C TYR A 49 7.86 -21.93 -2.35
N ASN A 50 8.56 -20.80 -2.51
CA ASN A 50 9.98 -20.68 -2.25
C ASN A 50 10.35 -21.01 -0.79
N ASP A 51 9.53 -20.55 0.16
CA ASP A 51 9.75 -20.82 1.59
C ASP A 51 9.54 -22.31 1.94
N SER A 52 8.58 -22.98 1.27
CA SER A 52 8.25 -24.39 1.55
C SER A 52 9.26 -25.38 0.97
N ILE A 53 9.84 -25.10 -0.20
CA ILE A 53 10.69 -26.05 -0.92
C ILE A 53 12.18 -25.76 -0.70
N ASN A 54 12.52 -24.51 -0.36
CA ASN A 54 13.90 -24.04 -0.18
C ASN A 54 14.80 -24.44 -1.37
N PHE A 55 14.28 -24.25 -2.58
CA PHE A 55 14.83 -24.80 -3.82
C PHE A 55 16.21 -24.23 -4.19
N HIS A 56 16.53 -23.03 -3.74
CA HIS A 56 17.81 -22.38 -4.01
C HIS A 56 18.32 -21.61 -2.78
N THR A 57 19.62 -21.34 -2.74
CA THR A 57 20.30 -20.70 -1.60
C THR A 57 19.67 -19.39 -1.12
N ASN A 58 19.00 -18.66 -2.00
CA ASN A 58 18.39 -17.37 -1.72
C ASN A 58 16.86 -17.43 -1.51
N ALA A 59 16.24 -18.62 -1.57
CA ALA A 59 14.78 -18.79 -1.56
C ALA A 59 14.09 -18.03 -0.42
N LYS A 60 14.61 -18.14 0.79
CA LYS A 60 14.08 -17.46 1.97
C LYS A 60 14.18 -15.93 1.86
N ARG A 61 15.31 -15.41 1.38
CA ARG A 61 15.52 -13.97 1.18
C ARG A 61 14.58 -13.42 0.12
N ASP A 62 14.39 -14.17 -0.96
CA ASP A 62 13.54 -13.75 -2.07
C ASP A 62 12.06 -13.85 -1.69
N SER A 63 11.65 -14.84 -0.90
CA SER A 63 10.34 -14.88 -0.26
C SER A 63 10.09 -13.64 0.61
N GLN A 64 11.04 -13.22 1.42
CA GLN A 64 10.92 -12.01 2.24
C GLN A 64 10.80 -10.74 1.39
N ARG A 65 11.52 -10.64 0.27
CA ARG A 65 11.40 -9.51 -0.68
C ARG A 65 10.03 -9.46 -1.33
N MET A 66 9.52 -10.59 -1.80
CA MET A 66 8.16 -10.68 -2.34
C MET A 66 7.12 -10.25 -1.31
N MET A 67 7.24 -10.72 -0.07
CA MET A 67 6.32 -10.30 1.00
C MET A 67 6.47 -8.83 1.39
N THR A 68 7.65 -8.23 1.18
CA THR A 68 7.84 -6.78 1.33
C THR A 68 7.13 -6.02 0.22
N CYS A 69 7.21 -6.49 -1.04
CA CYS A 69 6.44 -5.91 -2.14
C CYS A 69 4.93 -6.01 -1.87
N VAL A 70 4.43 -7.14 -1.39
CA VAL A 70 3.02 -7.32 -1.01
C VAL A 70 2.60 -6.27 0.02
N ARG A 71 3.35 -6.09 1.10
CA ARG A 71 3.05 -5.09 2.13
C ARG A 71 3.10 -3.65 1.62
N LEU A 72 3.99 -3.36 0.67
CA LEU A 72 4.04 -2.04 0.03
C LEU A 72 2.79 -1.80 -0.81
N ILE A 73 2.36 -2.79 -1.60
CA ILE A 73 1.17 -2.70 -2.42
C ILE A 73 -0.06 -2.48 -1.52
N GLU A 74 -0.28 -3.33 -0.52
CA GLU A 74 -1.40 -3.23 0.41
C GLU A 74 -1.49 -1.82 1.04
N ARG A 75 -0.37 -1.26 1.49
CA ARG A 75 -0.33 0.10 2.05
C ARG A 75 -0.56 1.22 1.03
N ILE A 76 -0.15 1.01 -0.22
CA ILE A 76 -0.40 1.97 -1.31
C ILE A 76 -1.90 1.99 -1.65
N GLU A 77 -2.53 0.82 -1.73
CA GLU A 77 -3.96 0.68 -2.03
C GLU A 77 -4.86 1.22 -0.92
N GLU A 78 -4.45 1.06 0.33
CA GLU A 78 -5.15 1.61 1.51
C GLU A 78 -4.92 3.12 1.69
N ASP A 79 -4.18 3.78 0.79
CA ASP A 79 -3.73 5.17 0.96
C ASP A 79 -3.08 5.47 2.32
N TYR A 80 -2.54 4.40 2.95
CA TYR A 80 -2.03 4.45 4.31
C TYR A 80 -1.09 5.64 4.56
N TYR A 81 -0.16 5.89 3.64
CA TYR A 81 0.81 6.96 3.81
C TYR A 81 0.20 8.34 3.61
N SER A 82 -0.78 8.46 2.71
CA SER A 82 -1.46 9.72 2.39
C SER A 82 -2.43 10.13 3.50
N THR A 83 -2.94 9.18 4.27
CA THR A 83 -3.96 9.40 5.31
C THR A 83 -3.42 9.28 6.73
N GLU A 84 -2.22 8.71 6.94
CA GLU A 84 -1.61 8.48 8.26
C GLU A 84 -1.61 9.74 9.16
N TRP A 85 -1.44 10.92 8.58
CA TRP A 85 -1.40 12.16 9.34
C TRP A 85 -2.76 12.50 10.00
N LEU A 86 -3.87 11.96 9.48
CA LEU A 86 -5.20 12.13 10.07
C LEU A 86 -5.30 11.49 11.47
N ASP A 87 -4.52 10.45 11.76
CA ASP A 87 -4.48 9.80 13.06
C ASP A 87 -3.94 10.73 14.16
N TYR A 88 -3.27 11.82 13.76
CA TYR A 88 -2.70 12.83 14.65
C TYR A 88 -3.56 14.09 14.77
N GLU A 89 -4.73 14.07 14.17
CA GLU A 89 -5.75 15.11 14.27
C GLU A 89 -6.97 14.55 15.00
N THR A 90 -7.33 15.17 16.13
CA THR A 90 -8.54 14.78 16.86
C THR A 90 -9.59 15.87 16.68
N ALA A 91 -10.63 15.60 15.91
CA ALA A 91 -11.78 16.50 15.77
C ALA A 91 -12.85 16.15 16.81
N LYS A 92 -13.16 17.11 17.71
CA LYS A 92 -14.32 17.02 18.59
C LYS A 92 -15.44 17.86 18.01
N PHE A 93 -16.63 17.26 17.93
CA PHE A 93 -17.84 17.93 17.48
C PHE A 93 -18.60 18.44 18.70
N GLU A 94 -18.70 19.75 18.88
CA GLU A 94 -19.60 20.36 19.83
C GLU A 94 -20.85 20.87 19.11
N ILE A 95 -22.03 20.48 19.61
CA ILE A 95 -23.28 21.02 19.12
C ILE A 95 -23.50 22.33 19.86
N VAL A 96 -23.42 23.44 19.15
CA VAL A 96 -23.72 24.78 19.71
C VAL A 96 -25.15 25.10 19.34
N ASP A 97 -26.02 25.17 20.35
CA ASP A 97 -27.34 25.76 20.19
C ASP A 97 -27.17 27.30 20.03
N LEU A 98 -27.42 27.79 18.85
CA LEU A 98 -27.53 29.22 18.62
C LEU A 98 -28.92 29.62 19.06
N GLU A 99 -29.01 30.38 20.15
CA GLU A 99 -30.26 31.01 20.58
C GLU A 99 -30.95 31.68 19.36
N ASN A 100 -32.17 31.23 19.10
CA ASN A 100 -33.06 31.76 18.04
C ASN A 100 -32.80 31.35 16.57
N LYS A 101 -32.10 30.25 16.28
CA LYS A 101 -32.04 29.75 14.91
C LYS A 101 -32.51 28.29 14.81
N LEU A 102 -33.33 28.04 13.77
CA LEU A 102 -33.89 26.71 13.41
C LEU A 102 -32.82 25.62 13.11
N TYR A 103 -31.54 25.94 13.15
CA TYR A 103 -30.47 25.05 12.78
C TYR A 103 -29.40 24.97 13.88
N LYS A 104 -29.12 23.75 14.33
CA LYS A 104 -27.96 23.44 15.21
C LYS A 104 -26.67 23.49 14.40
N THR A 105 -25.77 24.38 14.76
CA THR A 105 -24.44 24.46 14.12
C THR A 105 -23.48 23.56 14.87
N ARG A 106 -22.73 22.71 14.15
CA ARG A 106 -21.64 21.91 14.74
C ARG A 106 -20.36 22.74 14.73
N LYS A 107 -19.82 23.01 15.91
CA LYS A 107 -18.47 23.57 16.01
C LYS A 107 -17.47 22.42 16.05
N ILE A 108 -16.55 22.41 15.10
CA ILE A 108 -15.45 21.45 15.07
C ILE A 108 -14.29 22.07 15.85
N ILE A 109 -13.92 21.43 16.96
CA ILE A 109 -12.69 21.76 17.68
C ILE A 109 -11.66 20.71 17.31
N SER A 110 -10.71 21.08 16.47
CA SER A 110 -9.59 20.24 16.08
C SER A 110 -8.45 20.43 17.07
N THR A 111 -7.97 19.34 17.64
CA THR A 111 -6.73 19.32 18.44
C THR A 111 -5.66 18.62 17.61
N GLU A 112 -4.66 19.39 17.18
CA GLU A 112 -3.60 18.91 16.31
C GLU A 112 -2.39 18.46 17.15
N ASN A 113 -1.94 17.23 16.94
CA ASN A 113 -0.71 16.70 17.54
C ASN A 113 0.33 16.35 16.47
N TYR A 114 0.49 17.23 15.50
CA TYR A 114 1.42 17.01 14.38
C TYR A 114 2.90 16.93 14.80
N ASN A 115 3.26 17.41 15.98
CA ASN A 115 4.64 17.30 16.47
C ASN A 115 5.10 15.85 16.56
N SER A 116 4.22 14.93 16.98
CA SER A 116 4.51 13.50 17.04
C SER A 116 4.67 12.90 15.62
N TYR A 117 3.84 13.31 14.68
CA TYR A 117 3.96 12.91 13.27
C TYR A 117 5.26 13.42 12.64
N PHE A 118 5.61 14.69 12.86
CA PHE A 118 6.87 15.27 12.35
C PHE A 118 8.11 14.62 12.96
N ALA A 119 8.07 14.26 14.25
CA ALA A 119 9.13 13.52 14.90
C ALA A 119 9.32 12.13 14.29
N LYS A 120 8.22 11.42 13.98
CA LYS A 120 8.22 10.13 13.28
C LYS A 120 8.82 10.23 11.87
N HIS A 121 8.50 11.30 11.13
CA HIS A 121 8.93 11.52 9.75
C HIS A 121 9.98 12.64 9.59
N LYS A 122 10.90 12.73 10.54
CA LYS A 122 11.90 13.82 10.67
C LYS A 122 12.64 14.19 9.39
N LEU A 123 13.02 13.19 8.57
CA LEU A 123 13.76 13.47 7.32
C LEU A 123 12.86 14.10 6.26
N ALA A 124 11.63 13.63 6.11
CA ALA A 124 10.67 14.20 5.18
C ALA A 124 10.27 15.63 5.64
N TYR A 125 10.01 15.81 6.94
CA TYR A 125 9.73 17.12 7.53
C TYR A 125 10.82 18.15 7.22
N LYS A 126 12.10 17.80 7.44
CA LYS A 126 13.22 18.69 7.08
C LYS A 126 13.26 19.04 5.60
N LYS A 127 12.94 18.10 4.71
CA LYS A 127 12.89 18.35 3.26
C LYS A 127 11.76 19.31 2.88
N VAL A 128 10.60 19.20 3.52
CA VAL A 128 9.47 20.12 3.31
C VAL A 128 9.83 21.51 3.80
N LEU A 129 10.35 21.65 5.01
CA LEU A 129 10.74 22.95 5.55
C LEU A 129 11.85 23.64 4.72
N SER A 130 12.77 22.87 4.15
CA SER A 130 13.82 23.40 3.28
C SER A 130 13.36 23.73 1.86
N GLY A 131 12.09 23.58 1.55
CA GLY A 131 11.53 23.82 0.21
C GLY A 131 11.94 22.78 -0.86
N LYS A 132 12.62 21.69 -0.46
CA LYS A 132 12.99 20.59 -1.39
C LYS A 132 11.79 19.75 -1.82
N ILE A 133 10.73 19.76 -1.04
CA ILE A 133 9.46 19.12 -1.33
C ILE A 133 8.37 20.17 -1.08
N VAL A 134 7.67 20.56 -2.14
CA VAL A 134 6.57 21.53 -2.06
C VAL A 134 5.40 20.97 -2.85
N LYS A 135 4.30 20.66 -2.17
CA LYS A 135 3.06 20.24 -2.85
C LYS A 135 1.88 21.07 -2.39
N TYR A 136 1.64 21.11 -1.08
CA TYR A 136 0.49 21.84 -0.52
C TYR A 136 0.90 23.13 0.23
N GLY A 137 2.20 23.44 0.28
CA GLY A 137 2.74 24.58 1.03
C GLY A 137 3.38 24.15 2.36
N ASN A 138 4.00 25.11 3.03
CA ASN A 138 4.68 24.92 4.32
C ASN A 138 4.30 25.98 5.36
N ASP A 139 3.21 26.68 5.12
CA ASP A 139 2.68 27.76 5.94
C ASP A 139 1.82 27.27 7.12
N LYS A 140 1.29 26.04 7.03
CA LYS A 140 0.46 25.42 8.06
C LYS A 140 0.86 23.98 8.33
N ASN A 141 0.66 23.52 9.55
CA ASN A 141 1.03 22.18 9.99
C ASN A 141 0.29 21.07 9.23
N ASP A 142 -1.01 21.26 8.94
CA ASP A 142 -1.82 20.35 8.15
C ASP A 142 -1.25 20.18 6.73
N ARG A 143 -0.91 21.27 6.06
CA ARG A 143 -0.31 21.26 4.72
C ARG A 143 1.06 20.58 4.69
N ILE A 144 1.86 20.82 5.72
CA ILE A 144 3.15 20.15 5.90
C ILE A 144 2.91 18.64 6.07
N ALA A 145 1.96 18.25 6.92
CA ALA A 145 1.62 16.85 7.17
C ALA A 145 1.12 16.15 5.90
N MET A 146 0.20 16.76 5.16
CA MET A 146 -0.26 16.27 3.84
C MET A 146 0.90 16.11 2.85
N THR A 147 1.79 17.11 2.77
CA THR A 147 2.96 17.04 1.87
C THR A 147 3.89 15.88 2.23
N ILE A 148 4.09 15.62 3.53
CA ILE A 148 4.87 14.48 4.00
C ILE A 148 4.19 13.16 3.63
N GLY A 149 2.87 13.06 3.84
CA GLY A 149 2.08 11.88 3.51
C GLY A 149 2.22 11.49 2.04
N ASP A 150 1.98 12.43 1.15
CA ASP A 150 2.12 12.23 -0.29
C ASP A 150 3.55 11.87 -0.72
N TYR A 151 4.53 12.53 -0.14
CA TYR A 151 5.93 12.21 -0.40
C TYR A 151 6.26 10.77 0.03
N LYS A 152 5.74 10.32 1.16
CA LYS A 152 5.91 8.95 1.64
C LYS A 152 5.20 7.93 0.75
N HIS A 153 3.99 8.25 0.29
CA HIS A 153 3.25 7.43 -0.65
C HIS A 153 4.05 7.24 -1.96
N GLU A 154 4.56 8.32 -2.52
CA GLU A 154 5.37 8.26 -3.74
C GLU A 154 6.69 7.50 -3.52
N GLN A 155 7.33 7.65 -2.35
CA GLN A 155 8.50 6.84 -1.99
C GLN A 155 8.18 5.34 -1.92
N ALA A 156 7.03 4.96 -1.36
CA ALA A 156 6.61 3.56 -1.29
C ALA A 156 6.40 2.98 -2.68
N ARG A 157 5.75 3.72 -3.59
CA ARG A 157 5.60 3.34 -5.00
C ARG A 157 6.93 3.12 -5.68
N ARG A 158 7.84 4.09 -5.58
CA ARG A 158 9.19 3.97 -6.17
C ARG A 158 9.96 2.80 -5.63
N LEU A 159 9.89 2.56 -4.32
CA LEU A 159 10.55 1.41 -3.68
C LEU A 159 10.00 0.09 -4.20
N LEU A 160 8.67 -0.04 -4.31
CA LEU A 160 8.01 -1.22 -4.86
C LEU A 160 8.54 -1.56 -6.25
N PHE A 161 8.48 -0.60 -7.17
CA PHE A 161 8.91 -0.83 -8.55
C PHE A 161 10.41 -1.06 -8.67
N ALA A 162 11.23 -0.36 -7.90
CA ALA A 162 12.69 -0.59 -7.88
C ALA A 162 13.06 -1.98 -7.34
N MET A 163 12.33 -2.48 -6.34
CA MET A 163 12.52 -3.86 -5.86
C MET A 163 12.12 -4.90 -6.90
N MET A 164 11.01 -4.67 -7.58
CA MET A 164 10.55 -5.55 -8.64
C MET A 164 11.51 -5.55 -9.82
N GLU A 165 11.89 -4.37 -10.34
CA GLU A 165 12.85 -4.22 -11.42
C GLU A 165 14.16 -5.00 -11.15
N LYS A 166 14.68 -4.86 -9.95
CA LYS A 166 15.96 -5.46 -9.59
C LYS A 166 15.92 -6.96 -9.37
N HIS A 167 14.79 -7.52 -8.94
CA HIS A 167 14.77 -8.87 -8.39
C HIS A 167 13.76 -9.82 -9.04
N ILE A 168 12.80 -9.31 -9.81
CA ILE A 168 11.69 -10.13 -10.31
C ILE A 168 12.15 -11.33 -11.15
N GLU A 169 13.18 -11.16 -11.97
CA GLU A 169 13.72 -12.25 -12.80
C GLU A 169 14.28 -13.39 -11.96
N GLY A 170 14.95 -13.08 -10.84
CA GLY A 170 15.54 -14.06 -9.95
C GLY A 170 14.55 -14.78 -9.02
N TRP A 171 13.28 -14.37 -8.99
CA TRP A 171 12.27 -14.98 -8.11
C TRP A 171 11.67 -16.27 -8.65
N TRP A 172 11.90 -16.57 -9.93
CA TRP A 172 11.26 -17.67 -10.65
C TRP A 172 12.22 -18.82 -11.00
N VAL A 173 13.45 -18.78 -10.55
CA VAL A 173 14.50 -19.75 -10.87
C VAL A 173 14.54 -20.86 -9.84
#